data_74b4715b46cc9addd1e982878d2feca3
#
_entry.id   74b4715b46cc9addd1e982878d2feca3
#
_cell.length_a   1.000
_cell.length_b   1.000
_cell.length_c   1.000
_cell.angle_alpha   90.00
_cell.angle_beta   90.00
_cell.angle_gamma   90.00
#
_symmetry.space_group_name_H-M   'P 1'
#
loop_
_entity.id
_entity.type
_entity.pdbx_description
1 polymer ?
#
loop_
_entity_poly.entity_id
_entity_poly.type
_entity_poly.pdbx_seq_one_letter_code
_entity_poly.pdbx_strand_id
1 'polypeptide(L)'
;MNEENINVNELTISGTINSICESDFEKEYIKFGMTIKKYSKREEKIYISLNVKSDLYNIYKDLFFKDNFIYIKGYMNSYIDKNKIIKSFITVTDVAKTYKEIMNGKATPYIRYDPDGVMVWNGKSCETAPWDFNNPEDVKKYKELEDMLKEFK
;
A
#
# COMPACT_ATOMS: atom_id res chain seq x y z
N MET A 1 -39.54 10.42 11.02
CA MET A 1 -38.44 10.56 10.02
C MET A 1 -37.71 9.25 9.94
N ASN A 2 -37.74 8.65 8.77
CA ASN A 2 -37.04 7.37 8.58
C ASN A 2 -35.55 7.65 8.38
N GLU A 3 -34.75 7.02 9.21
CA GLU A 3 -33.30 7.04 8.97
C GLU A 3 -33.01 6.20 7.73
N GLU A 4 -32.27 6.77 6.78
CA GLU A 4 -31.81 6.01 5.66
C GLU A 4 -30.75 5.02 6.09
N ASN A 5 -30.82 3.78 5.60
CA ASN A 5 -29.77 2.82 5.84
C ASN A 5 -28.54 3.20 5.04
N ILE A 6 -27.41 3.34 5.71
CA ILE A 6 -26.13 3.63 5.09
C ILE A 6 -25.28 2.38 5.16
N ASN A 7 -24.82 1.92 3.99
CA ASN A 7 -23.88 0.80 3.93
C ASN A 7 -22.47 1.30 4.27
N VAL A 8 -21.84 0.65 5.22
CA VAL A 8 -20.45 0.92 5.58
C VAL A 8 -19.60 -0.29 5.23
N ASN A 9 -18.57 -0.07 4.47
CA ASN A 9 -17.63 -1.11 4.06
C ASN A 9 -16.22 -0.53 4.17
N GLU A 10 -15.74 -0.45 5.40
CA GLU A 10 -14.40 0.05 5.73
C GLU A 10 -13.76 -0.91 6.71
N LEU A 11 -12.47 -1.15 6.55
CA LEU A 11 -11.72 -1.95 7.51
C LEU A 11 -10.29 -1.44 7.63
N THR A 12 -9.72 -1.71 8.79
CA THR A 12 -8.32 -1.47 9.10
C THR A 12 -7.76 -2.76 9.65
N ILE A 13 -6.72 -3.28 9.02
CA ILE A 13 -6.09 -4.52 9.46
C ILE A 13 -4.57 -4.38 9.44
N SER A 14 -3.92 -5.28 10.12
CA SER A 14 -2.46 -5.38 10.11
C SER A 14 -2.05 -6.84 10.01
N GLY A 15 -0.93 -7.06 9.37
CA GLY A 15 -0.42 -8.41 9.20
C GLY A 15 0.87 -8.43 8.40
N THR A 16 1.30 -9.63 8.07
CA THR A 16 2.55 -9.88 7.39
C THR A 16 2.29 -10.23 5.93
N ILE A 17 3.01 -9.60 5.02
CA ILE A 17 2.95 -9.95 3.59
C ILE A 17 3.55 -11.34 3.42
N ASN A 18 2.78 -12.29 2.90
CA ASN A 18 3.25 -13.67 2.73
C ASN A 18 3.54 -14.03 1.27
N SER A 19 2.93 -13.32 0.33
CA SER A 19 3.14 -13.60 -1.09
C SER A 19 2.87 -12.36 -1.94
N ILE A 20 3.52 -12.32 -3.11
CA ILE A 20 3.40 -11.23 -4.08
C ILE A 20 3.20 -11.87 -5.44
N CYS A 21 2.18 -11.44 -6.17
CA CYS A 21 1.96 -11.89 -7.54
C CYS A 21 2.72 -10.99 -8.51
N GLU A 22 3.93 -11.36 -8.87
CA GLU A 22 4.82 -10.58 -9.73
C GLU A 22 4.26 -10.38 -11.14
N SER A 23 3.46 -11.33 -11.62
CA SER A 23 2.85 -11.23 -12.94
C SER A 23 1.85 -10.07 -13.06
N ASP A 24 1.42 -9.49 -11.93
CA ASP A 24 0.46 -8.40 -11.90
C ASP A 24 1.11 -7.01 -11.89
N PHE A 25 2.46 -6.89 -11.86
CA PHE A 25 3.15 -5.61 -11.76
C PHE A 25 2.85 -4.64 -12.91
N GLU A 26 2.49 -5.13 -14.08
CA GLU A 26 2.10 -4.31 -15.22
C GLU A 26 0.60 -4.05 -15.31
N LYS A 27 -0.18 -4.59 -14.37
CA LYS A 27 -1.62 -4.43 -14.32
C LYS A 27 -2.00 -3.22 -13.46
N GLU A 28 -3.26 -2.82 -13.57
CA GLU A 28 -3.81 -1.74 -12.75
C GLU A 28 -3.79 -2.08 -11.26
N TYR A 29 -3.99 -3.36 -10.92
CA TYR A 29 -3.98 -3.85 -9.53
C TYR A 29 -2.96 -4.97 -9.38
N ILE A 30 -2.21 -4.92 -8.29
CA ILE A 30 -1.24 -5.93 -7.92
C ILE A 30 -1.81 -6.74 -6.76
N LYS A 31 -1.71 -8.07 -6.85
CA LYS A 31 -2.22 -8.97 -5.82
C LYS A 31 -1.14 -9.32 -4.82
N PHE A 32 -1.52 -9.25 -3.55
CA PHE A 32 -0.67 -9.66 -2.43
C PHE A 32 -1.45 -10.62 -1.53
N GLY A 33 -0.75 -11.52 -0.89
CA GLY A 33 -1.28 -12.31 0.21
C GLY A 33 -0.80 -11.74 1.53
N MET A 34 -1.70 -11.67 2.50
CA MET A 34 -1.39 -11.22 3.85
C MET A 34 -1.82 -12.26 4.87
N THR A 35 -1.01 -12.45 5.88
CA THR A 35 -1.31 -13.32 7.02
C THR A 35 -1.59 -12.48 8.24
N ILE A 36 -2.75 -12.71 8.86
CA ILE A 36 -3.22 -11.98 10.04
C ILE A 36 -3.43 -12.98 11.16
N LYS A 37 -3.03 -12.64 12.38
CA LYS A 37 -3.33 -13.47 13.56
C LYS A 37 -4.80 -13.36 13.92
N LYS A 38 -5.44 -14.48 14.27
CA LYS A 38 -6.82 -14.45 14.75
C LYS A 38 -6.91 -13.74 16.09
N TYR A 39 -7.97 -12.95 16.25
CA TYR A 39 -8.18 -12.18 17.47
C TYR A 39 -8.30 -13.07 18.72
N SER A 40 -9.07 -14.16 18.64
CA SER A 40 -9.34 -15.04 19.75
C SER A 40 -8.29 -16.13 19.98
N LYS A 41 -7.52 -16.46 18.93
CA LYS A 41 -6.49 -17.51 18.96
C LYS A 41 -5.28 -17.04 18.17
N ARG A 42 -4.32 -16.43 18.87
CA ARG A 42 -3.14 -15.82 18.24
C ARG A 42 -2.24 -16.80 17.50
N GLU A 43 -2.33 -18.08 17.83
CA GLU A 43 -1.55 -19.14 17.16
C GLU A 43 -2.13 -19.49 15.79
N GLU A 44 -3.42 -19.22 15.60
CA GLU A 44 -4.07 -19.43 14.32
C GLU A 44 -3.97 -18.18 13.47
N LYS A 45 -3.91 -18.38 12.15
CA LYS A 45 -3.72 -17.31 11.18
C LYS A 45 -4.86 -17.28 10.18
N ILE A 46 -5.20 -16.08 9.74
CA ILE A 46 -6.12 -15.84 8.65
C ILE A 46 -5.29 -15.44 7.43
N TYR A 47 -5.59 -16.05 6.30
CA TYR A 47 -4.95 -15.70 5.02
C TYR A 47 -5.94 -14.89 4.21
N ILE A 48 -5.50 -13.74 3.72
CA ILE A 48 -6.38 -12.83 2.99
C ILE A 48 -5.67 -12.31 1.75
N SER A 49 -6.45 -12.11 0.69
CA SER A 49 -5.95 -11.53 -0.56
C SER A 49 -6.16 -10.03 -0.56
N LEU A 50 -5.15 -9.30 -1.00
CA LEU A 50 -5.18 -7.85 -1.14
C LEU A 50 -5.02 -7.48 -2.60
N ASN A 51 -5.81 -6.51 -3.05
CA ASN A 51 -5.61 -5.84 -4.34
C ASN A 51 -5.12 -4.43 -4.06
N VAL A 52 -3.95 -4.10 -4.58
CA VAL A 52 -3.32 -2.80 -4.39
C VAL A 52 -3.20 -2.14 -5.75
N LYS A 53 -3.77 -0.94 -5.88
CA LYS A 53 -3.67 -0.19 -7.12
C LYS A 53 -2.20 0.14 -7.41
N SER A 54 -1.81 0.07 -8.67
CA SER A 54 -0.41 0.26 -9.05
C SER A 54 0.16 1.62 -8.61
N ASP A 55 -0.65 2.67 -8.62
CA ASP A 55 -0.23 4.00 -8.14
C ASP A 55 0.13 3.96 -6.65
N LEU A 56 -0.71 3.32 -5.85
CA LEU A 56 -0.46 3.16 -4.42
C LEU A 56 0.76 2.28 -4.17
N TYR A 57 0.88 1.19 -4.93
CA TYR A 57 2.04 0.32 -4.84
C TYR A 57 3.35 1.06 -5.16
N ASN A 58 3.36 1.88 -6.20
CA ASN A 58 4.56 2.59 -6.61
C ASN A 58 5.10 3.51 -5.52
N ILE A 59 4.20 4.08 -4.70
CA ILE A 59 4.62 4.93 -3.58
C ILE A 59 5.10 4.09 -2.39
N TYR A 60 4.39 3.01 -2.08
CA TYR A 60 4.65 2.22 -0.88
C TYR A 60 5.40 0.92 -1.15
N LYS A 61 6.00 0.76 -2.34
CA LYS A 61 6.64 -0.52 -2.69
C LYS A 61 7.75 -0.96 -1.72
N ASP A 62 8.35 -0.01 -1.02
CA ASP A 62 9.34 -0.31 0.01
C ASP A 62 8.74 -0.99 1.24
N LEU A 63 7.41 -0.99 1.36
CA LEU A 63 6.68 -1.68 2.44
C LEU A 63 6.14 -3.03 2.00
N PHE A 64 5.91 -3.24 0.69
CA PHE A 64 5.31 -4.43 0.14
C PHE A 64 6.36 -5.48 -0.22
N PHE A 65 7.03 -6.01 0.79
CA PHE A 65 7.96 -7.12 0.58
C PHE A 65 7.59 -8.28 1.51
N LYS A 66 7.96 -9.47 1.09
CA LYS A 66 7.67 -10.70 1.82
C LYS A 66 8.21 -10.62 3.26
N ASP A 67 7.37 -11.07 4.19
CA ASP A 67 7.64 -11.12 5.63
C ASP A 67 7.60 -9.76 6.33
N ASN A 68 7.28 -8.67 5.62
CA ASN A 68 7.12 -7.37 6.25
C ASN A 68 5.74 -7.24 6.90
N PHE A 69 5.70 -6.68 8.10
CA PHE A 69 4.47 -6.38 8.83
C PHE A 69 4.03 -4.95 8.53
N ILE A 70 2.79 -4.78 8.06
CA ILE A 70 2.24 -3.48 7.69
C ILE A 70 0.81 -3.31 8.18
N TYR A 71 0.35 -2.07 8.22
CA TYR A 71 -1.03 -1.68 8.51
C TYR A 71 -1.67 -1.20 7.22
N ILE A 72 -2.89 -1.64 6.95
CA ILE A 72 -3.62 -1.22 5.76
C ILE A 72 -5.03 -0.78 6.10
N LYS A 73 -5.55 0.13 5.29
CA LYS A 73 -6.97 0.47 5.23
C LYS A 73 -7.52 0.05 3.87
N GLY A 74 -8.78 -0.33 3.84
CA GLY A 74 -9.42 -0.73 2.61
C GLY A 74 -10.86 -1.08 2.81
N TYR A 75 -11.41 -1.78 1.85
CA TYR A 75 -12.78 -2.28 1.90
C TYR A 75 -12.85 -3.68 1.32
N MET A 76 -13.85 -4.43 1.76
CA MET A 76 -14.11 -5.78 1.27
C MET A 76 -14.67 -5.73 -0.14
N ASN A 77 -14.18 -6.61 -0.99
CA ASN A 77 -14.67 -6.78 -2.34
C ASN A 77 -14.80 -8.27 -2.65
N SER A 78 -15.49 -8.60 -3.70
CA SER A 78 -15.65 -10.00 -4.09
C SER A 78 -15.91 -10.12 -5.58
N TYR A 79 -15.66 -11.32 -6.11
CA TYR A 79 -16.02 -11.70 -7.46
C TYR A 79 -16.45 -13.16 -7.48
N ILE A 80 -17.15 -13.53 -8.54
CA ILE A 80 -17.57 -14.91 -8.77
C ILE A 80 -16.63 -15.52 -9.80
N ASP A 81 -15.97 -16.63 -9.43
CA ASP A 81 -15.04 -17.30 -10.33
C ASP A 81 -15.73 -18.18 -11.36
N LYS A 82 -14.93 -18.85 -12.20
CA LYS A 82 -15.41 -19.74 -13.26
C LYS A 82 -16.26 -20.90 -12.73
N ASN A 83 -16.03 -21.33 -11.50
CA ASN A 83 -16.73 -22.43 -10.86
C ASN A 83 -17.93 -21.94 -10.05
N LYS A 84 -18.33 -20.67 -10.19
CA LYS A 84 -19.43 -20.02 -9.46
C LYS A 84 -19.17 -19.94 -7.95
N ILE A 85 -17.91 -19.94 -7.53
CA ILE A 85 -17.52 -19.78 -6.15
C ILE A 85 -17.21 -18.29 -5.90
N ILE A 86 -17.76 -17.76 -4.80
CA ILE A 86 -17.51 -16.37 -4.42
C ILE A 86 -16.12 -16.28 -3.77
N LYS A 87 -15.28 -15.43 -4.33
CA LYS A 87 -13.95 -15.13 -3.79
C LYS A 87 -13.96 -13.73 -3.22
N SER A 88 -13.46 -13.58 -1.99
CA SER A 88 -13.39 -12.28 -1.33
C SER A 88 -11.95 -11.80 -1.24
N PHE A 89 -11.78 -10.49 -1.33
CA PHE A 89 -10.47 -9.85 -1.20
C PHE A 89 -10.65 -8.45 -0.65
N ILE A 90 -9.55 -7.82 -0.26
CA ILE A 90 -9.56 -6.43 0.22
C ILE A 90 -8.95 -5.54 -0.85
N THR A 91 -9.66 -4.47 -1.21
CA THR A 91 -9.09 -3.40 -2.02
C THR A 91 -8.45 -2.40 -1.07
N VAL A 92 -7.13 -2.24 -1.18
CA VAL A 92 -6.35 -1.39 -0.28
C VAL A 92 -6.46 0.06 -0.71
N THR A 93 -6.75 0.94 0.25
CA THR A 93 -6.86 2.38 0.00
C THR A 93 -5.75 3.18 0.68
N ASP A 94 -5.13 2.64 1.73
CA ASP A 94 -4.00 3.29 2.39
C ASP A 94 -3.11 2.25 3.08
N VAL A 95 -1.86 2.62 3.29
CA VAL A 95 -0.83 1.78 3.91
C VAL A 95 -0.03 2.60 4.89
N ALA A 96 0.38 2.01 6.01
CA ALA A 96 1.22 2.67 7.00
C ALA A 96 2.17 1.69 7.67
N LYS A 97 3.25 2.22 8.22
CA LYS A 97 4.26 1.47 8.97
C LYS A 97 3.85 1.24 10.41
N THR A 98 3.02 2.12 10.96
CA THR A 98 2.66 2.09 12.38
C THR A 98 1.15 2.18 12.56
N TYR A 99 0.68 1.70 13.70
CA TYR A 99 -0.72 1.80 14.09
C TYR A 99 -1.19 3.26 14.16
N LYS A 100 -0.36 4.13 14.71
CA LYS A 100 -0.70 5.55 14.85
C LYS A 100 -0.93 6.20 13.48
N GLU A 101 -0.07 5.93 12.51
CA GLU A 101 -0.20 6.49 11.17
C GLU A 101 -1.46 6.01 10.46
N ILE A 102 -1.79 4.72 10.59
CA ILE A 102 -2.98 4.18 9.90
C ILE A 102 -4.27 4.69 10.53
N MET A 103 -4.30 4.89 11.84
CA MET A 103 -5.50 5.33 12.55
C MET A 103 -5.69 6.84 12.52
N ASN A 104 -4.64 7.61 12.69
CA ASN A 104 -4.70 9.06 12.84
C ASN A 104 -4.27 9.84 11.59
N GLY A 105 -3.85 9.12 10.55
CA GLY A 105 -3.28 9.74 9.36
C GLY A 105 -1.80 10.08 9.52
N LYS A 106 -1.16 10.31 8.41
CA LYS A 106 0.25 10.68 8.38
C LYS A 106 0.39 12.18 8.56
N ALA A 107 1.38 12.59 9.36
CA ALA A 107 1.64 14.01 9.62
C ALA A 107 2.07 14.75 8.34
N THR A 108 2.72 14.04 7.43
CA THR A 108 3.14 14.55 6.12
C THR A 108 2.76 13.54 5.05
N PRO A 109 2.53 13.99 3.80
CA PRO A 109 2.34 13.07 2.69
C PRO A 109 3.51 12.10 2.58
N TYR A 110 3.25 10.89 2.15
CA TYR A 110 4.34 9.95 1.87
C TYR A 110 5.06 10.40 0.59
N ILE A 111 6.37 10.59 0.71
CA ILE A 111 7.20 11.08 -0.38
C ILE A 111 8.23 10.02 -0.73
N ARG A 112 8.38 9.75 -2.02
CA ARG A 112 9.39 8.87 -2.55
C ARG A 112 10.24 9.62 -3.57
N TYR A 113 11.55 9.50 -3.44
CA TYR A 113 12.52 10.13 -4.35
C TYR A 113 13.03 9.09 -5.34
N ASP A 114 12.67 9.26 -6.60
CA ASP A 114 13.15 8.42 -7.70
C ASP A 114 14.06 9.24 -8.63
N PRO A 115 14.95 8.60 -9.42
CA PRO A 115 15.82 9.33 -10.36
C PRO A 115 15.03 10.20 -11.34
N ASP A 116 13.83 9.81 -11.70
CA ASP A 116 12.99 10.51 -12.67
C ASP A 116 12.12 11.62 -12.06
N GLY A 117 12.06 11.72 -10.72
CA GLY A 117 11.26 12.75 -10.07
C GLY A 117 10.90 12.39 -8.64
N VAL A 118 10.09 13.26 -8.04
CA VAL A 118 9.58 13.09 -6.67
C VAL A 118 8.12 12.66 -6.74
N MET A 119 7.81 11.50 -6.17
CA MET A 119 6.45 10.96 -6.13
C MET A 119 5.85 11.23 -4.76
N VAL A 120 4.66 11.81 -4.75
CA VAL A 120 3.94 12.16 -3.52
C VAL A 120 2.56 11.51 -3.53
N TRP A 121 2.25 10.79 -2.46
CA TRP A 121 0.91 10.26 -2.23
C TRP A 121 0.14 11.23 -1.31
N ASN A 122 -0.97 11.77 -1.82
CA ASN A 122 -1.77 12.76 -1.08
C ASN A 122 -2.98 12.14 -0.35
N GLY A 123 -3.07 10.81 -0.31
CA GLY A 123 -4.20 10.09 0.26
C GLY A 123 -5.26 9.68 -0.76
N LYS A 124 -5.19 10.18 -1.99
CA LYS A 124 -6.14 9.88 -3.06
C LYS A 124 -5.46 9.44 -4.35
N SER A 125 -4.37 10.08 -4.71
CA SER A 125 -3.66 9.82 -5.95
C SER A 125 -2.17 10.05 -5.78
N CYS A 126 -1.42 9.48 -6.71
CA CYS A 126 0.02 9.67 -6.83
C CYS A 126 0.28 10.87 -7.73
N GLU A 127 1.00 11.85 -7.22
CA GLU A 127 1.45 12.99 -8.00
C GLU A 127 2.96 12.89 -8.19
N THR A 128 3.41 13.09 -9.42
CA THR A 128 4.83 13.09 -9.74
C THR A 128 5.24 14.50 -10.14
N ALA A 129 6.26 15.02 -9.48
CA ALA A 129 6.83 16.32 -9.77
C ALA A 129 8.29 16.16 -10.17
N PRO A 130 8.82 17.04 -11.05
CA PRO A 130 10.24 17.03 -11.33
C PRO A 130 11.02 17.44 -10.08
N TRP A 131 12.30 17.08 -10.04
CA TRP A 131 13.19 17.54 -8.99
C TRP A 131 13.26 19.06 -8.98
N ASP A 132 13.09 19.64 -7.78
CA ASP A 132 13.23 21.09 -7.59
C ASP A 132 14.62 21.40 -7.01
N PHE A 133 15.54 21.79 -7.86
CA PHE A 133 16.90 22.08 -7.43
C PHE A 133 17.04 23.41 -6.68
N ASN A 134 15.96 24.16 -6.55
CA ASN A 134 15.90 25.32 -5.66
C ASN A 134 15.48 24.93 -4.24
N ASN A 135 15.03 23.70 -4.03
CA ASN A 135 14.67 23.16 -2.73
C ASN A 135 15.86 22.41 -2.12
N PRO A 136 16.40 22.84 -0.95
CA PRO A 136 17.54 22.17 -0.33
C PRO A 136 17.33 20.69 -0.05
N GLU A 137 16.13 20.29 0.32
CA GLU A 137 15.81 18.87 0.57
C GLU A 137 15.92 18.03 -0.70
N ASP A 138 15.40 18.52 -1.82
CA ASP A 138 15.48 17.84 -3.10
C ASP A 138 16.94 17.72 -3.56
N VAL A 139 17.74 18.78 -3.40
CA VAL A 139 19.16 18.77 -3.75
C VAL A 139 19.91 17.71 -2.95
N LYS A 140 19.64 17.63 -1.65
CA LYS A 140 20.27 16.64 -0.76
C LYS A 140 19.93 15.22 -1.18
N LYS A 141 18.66 14.95 -1.44
CA LYS A 141 18.20 13.62 -1.85
C LYS A 141 18.71 13.21 -3.23
N TYR A 142 18.77 14.14 -4.15
CA TYR A 142 19.30 13.88 -5.48
C TYR A 142 20.79 13.47 -5.43
N LYS A 143 21.58 14.14 -4.61
CA LYS A 143 22.98 13.78 -4.41
C LYS A 143 23.16 12.40 -3.78
N GLU A 144 22.33 12.06 -2.81
CA GLU A 144 22.33 10.74 -2.21
C GLU A 144 22.05 9.64 -3.24
N LEU A 145 21.08 9.86 -4.13
CA LEU A 145 20.76 8.92 -5.21
C LEU A 145 21.88 8.80 -6.24
N GLU A 146 22.51 9.90 -6.61
CA GLU A 146 23.66 9.87 -7.54
C GLU A 146 24.81 9.04 -6.95
N ASP A 147 25.11 9.25 -5.68
CA ASP A 147 26.17 8.52 -4.99
C ASP A 147 25.88 7.02 -4.91
N MET A 148 24.63 6.65 -4.64
CA MET A 148 24.19 5.27 -4.65
C MET A 148 24.34 4.62 -6.03
N LEU A 149 23.95 5.33 -7.09
CA LEU A 149 24.04 4.80 -8.45
C LEU A 149 25.48 4.62 -8.90
N LYS A 150 26.41 5.45 -8.42
CA LYS A 150 27.85 5.29 -8.71
C LYS A 150 28.45 4.03 -8.10
N GLU A 151 27.95 3.61 -6.95
CA GLU A 151 28.43 2.40 -6.29
C GLU A 151 28.05 1.11 -7.05
N PHE A 152 27.04 1.16 -7.90
CA PHE A 152 26.56 0.01 -8.68
C PHE A 152 27.12 -0.07 -10.10
N LYS A 153 28.03 0.82 -10.45
CA LYS A 153 28.68 0.79 -11.78
C LYS A 153 30.02 0.08 -11.76
#